data_9fd09999b927b6a2534f537328be025a
#
_entry.id   9fd09999b927b6a2534f537328be025a
#
_cell.length_a   1.000
_cell.length_b   1.000
_cell.length_c   1.000
_cell.angle_alpha   90.00
_cell.angle_beta   90.00
_cell.angle_gamma   90.00
#
_symmetry.space_group_name_H-M   'P 1'
#
loop_
_entity.id
_entity.type
_entity.pdbx_description
1 polymer ?
#
loop_
_entity_poly.entity_id
_entity_poly.type
_entity_poly.pdbx_seq_one_letter_code
_entity_poly.pdbx_strand_id
1 'polypeptide(L)'
;MKTIGFVDFYIDEWHANNYPAWIEETCKKTGADFKIAYAWAESDRPPEGGLSTAEWCDKFGVKKCDTVEELCEKSDYILVL
;
A
#
# COMPACT_ATOMS: atom_id res chain seq x y z
N MET A 1 -7.32 -7.98 13.17
CA MET A 1 -7.17 -7.01 12.07
C MET A 1 -6.61 -7.68 10.84
N LYS A 2 -7.22 -7.47 9.71
CA LYS A 2 -6.72 -8.00 8.44
C LYS A 2 -5.80 -7.01 7.77
N THR A 3 -4.70 -7.47 7.21
CA THR A 3 -3.73 -6.61 6.55
C THR A 3 -3.86 -6.68 5.03
N ILE A 4 -3.68 -5.53 4.39
CA ILE A 4 -3.71 -5.40 2.94
C ILE A 4 -2.33 -4.98 2.47
N GLY A 5 -1.83 -5.65 1.43
CA GLY A 5 -0.59 -5.28 0.75
C GLY A 5 -0.89 -4.66 -0.60
N PHE A 6 -0.23 -3.55 -0.90
CA PHE A 6 -0.31 -2.90 -2.22
C PHE A 6 0.80 -3.39 -3.13
N VAL A 7 0.45 -3.75 -4.35
CA VAL A 7 1.40 -4.05 -5.43
C VAL A 7 1.15 -3.07 -6.56
N ASP A 8 2.19 -2.37 -6.98
CA ASP A 8 2.07 -1.36 -8.02
C ASP A 8 3.33 -1.31 -8.87
N PHE A 9 3.27 -0.62 -10.01
CA PHE A 9 4.45 -0.35 -10.82
C PHE A 9 5.36 0.66 -10.11
N TYR A 10 4.80 1.79 -9.70
CA TYR A 10 5.41 2.73 -8.74
C TYR A 10 4.33 3.12 -7.74
N ILE A 11 4.71 3.22 -6.46
CA ILE A 11 3.71 3.32 -5.41
C ILE A 11 3.09 4.71 -5.31
N ASP A 12 3.86 5.77 -5.56
CA ASP A 12 3.34 7.15 -5.48
C ASP A 12 2.49 7.45 -6.72
N GLU A 13 1.24 7.01 -6.68
CA GLU A 13 0.30 7.22 -7.76
C GLU A 13 -1.11 7.37 -7.19
N TRP A 14 -2.07 7.73 -8.03
CA TRP A 14 -3.41 8.14 -7.59
C TRP A 14 -4.14 7.08 -6.73
N HIS A 15 -4.10 5.83 -7.14
CA HIS A 15 -4.83 4.77 -6.42
C HIS A 15 -4.24 4.56 -5.01
N ALA A 16 -2.93 4.39 -4.93
CA ALA A 16 -2.27 4.17 -3.65
C ALA A 16 -2.38 5.38 -2.73
N ASN A 17 -2.45 6.59 -3.30
CA ASN A 17 -2.56 7.81 -2.51
C ASN A 17 -3.97 8.04 -1.96
N ASN A 18 -4.99 7.46 -2.56
CA ASN A 18 -6.39 7.69 -2.15
C ASN A 18 -7.03 6.51 -1.43
N TYR A 19 -6.68 5.29 -1.77
CA TYR A 19 -7.32 4.10 -1.21
C TYR A 19 -7.15 3.96 0.31
N PRO A 20 -6.01 4.31 0.93
CA PRO A 20 -5.89 4.17 2.39
C PRO A 20 -6.96 4.94 3.15
N ALA A 21 -7.22 6.19 2.76
CA ALA A 21 -8.25 6.99 3.42
C ALA A 21 -9.66 6.42 3.20
N TRP A 22 -9.95 5.94 2.00
CA TRP A 22 -11.26 5.35 1.69
C TRP A 22 -11.48 4.03 2.41
N ILE A 23 -10.45 3.22 2.55
CA ILE A 23 -10.52 1.96 3.30
C ILE A 23 -10.76 2.25 4.78
N GLU A 24 -10.03 3.21 5.35
CA GLU A 24 -10.23 3.62 6.73
C GLU A 24 -11.66 4.13 6.97
N GLU A 25 -12.17 4.98 6.09
CA GLU A 25 -13.54 5.49 6.19
C GLU A 25 -14.57 4.37 6.11
N THR A 26 -14.38 3.44 5.17
CA THR A 26 -15.29 2.29 5.01
C THR A 26 -15.27 1.40 6.25
N CYS A 27 -14.10 1.16 6.82
CA CYS A 27 -14.00 0.39 8.07
C CYS A 27 -14.78 1.05 9.20
N LYS A 28 -14.70 2.35 9.33
CA LYS A 28 -15.46 3.10 10.35
C LYS A 28 -16.96 2.95 10.15
N LYS A 29 -17.43 2.97 8.91
CA LYS A 29 -18.86 2.88 8.58
C LYS A 29 -19.43 1.48 8.76
N THR A 30 -18.65 0.46 8.43
CA THR A 30 -19.13 -0.92 8.37
C THR A 30 -18.74 -1.77 9.58
N GLY A 31 -17.81 -1.30 10.40
CA GLY A 31 -17.23 -2.10 11.49
C GLY A 31 -16.19 -3.10 11.03
N ALA A 32 -15.84 -3.10 9.73
CA ALA A 32 -14.77 -3.95 9.22
C ALA A 32 -13.42 -3.50 9.79
N ASP A 33 -12.46 -4.41 9.87
CA ASP A 33 -11.16 -4.15 10.47
C ASP A 33 -10.04 -4.52 9.51
N PHE A 34 -9.77 -3.62 8.56
CA PHE A 34 -8.72 -3.74 7.56
C PHE A 34 -7.72 -2.60 7.69
N LYS A 35 -6.47 -2.86 7.32
CA LYS A 35 -5.40 -1.87 7.37
C LYS A 35 -4.43 -2.11 6.21
N ILE A 36 -4.03 -1.03 5.52
CA ILE A 36 -2.91 -1.11 4.59
C ILE A 36 -1.64 -1.22 5.42
N ALA A 37 -0.96 -2.35 5.33
CA ALA A 37 0.19 -2.63 6.18
C ALA A 37 1.50 -2.78 5.41
N TYR A 38 1.43 -3.18 4.13
CA TYR A 38 2.60 -3.50 3.32
C TYR A 38 2.46 -2.92 1.92
N ALA A 39 3.60 -2.58 1.31
CA ALA A 39 3.63 -2.11 -0.07
C ALA A 39 4.90 -2.60 -0.76
N TRP A 40 4.75 -2.91 -2.03
CA TRP A 40 5.86 -3.24 -2.93
C TRP A 40 5.58 -2.61 -4.29
N ALA A 41 6.62 -2.07 -4.90
CA ALA A 41 6.53 -1.51 -6.25
C ALA A 41 7.69 -1.99 -7.10
N GLU A 42 7.43 -2.25 -8.37
CA GLU A 42 8.46 -2.69 -9.30
C GLU A 42 9.49 -1.59 -9.55
N SER A 43 9.02 -0.35 -9.69
CA SER A 43 9.85 0.82 -9.89
C SER A 43 9.84 1.68 -8.62
N ASP A 44 11.00 2.23 -8.26
CA ASP A 44 11.12 2.96 -6.99
C ASP A 44 10.38 4.30 -7.01
N ARG A 45 10.36 4.98 -8.16
CA ARG A 45 9.72 6.31 -8.31
C ARG A 45 8.96 6.39 -9.62
N PRO A 46 7.91 7.27 -9.68
CA PRO A 46 7.30 7.60 -10.96
C PRO A 46 8.34 8.21 -11.91
N PRO A 47 8.21 8.00 -13.23
CA PRO A 47 9.17 8.55 -14.21
C PRO A 47 9.25 10.08 -14.17
N GLU A 48 8.16 10.75 -13.80
CA GLU A 48 8.07 12.21 -13.75
C GLU A 48 8.53 12.80 -12.43
N GLY A 49 8.99 11.96 -11.51
CA GLY A 49 9.36 12.35 -10.17
C GLY A 49 8.25 12.08 -9.17
N GLY A 50 8.58 12.16 -7.92
CA GLY A 50 7.67 11.86 -6.83
C GLY A 50 8.39 11.13 -5.71
N LEU A 51 7.63 10.55 -4.79
CA LEU A 51 8.18 9.84 -3.66
C LEU A 51 8.72 8.47 -4.09
N SER A 52 9.84 8.06 -3.49
CA SER A 52 10.29 6.67 -3.58
C SER A 52 9.33 5.77 -2.80
N THR A 53 9.42 4.48 -3.02
CA THR A 53 8.62 3.51 -2.27
C THR A 53 8.84 3.68 -0.76
N ALA A 54 10.08 3.82 -0.33
CA ALA A 54 10.40 4.01 1.09
C ALA A 54 9.81 5.32 1.65
N GLU A 55 9.92 6.41 0.91
CA GLU A 55 9.36 7.70 1.32
C GLU A 55 7.83 7.65 1.41
N TRP A 56 7.18 7.03 0.45
CA TRP A 56 5.73 6.84 0.46
C TRP A 56 5.30 6.00 1.66
N CYS A 57 5.99 4.91 1.92
CA CYS A 57 5.70 4.04 3.06
C CYS A 57 5.84 4.77 4.39
N ASP A 58 6.86 5.60 4.54
CA ASP A 58 7.03 6.43 5.73
C ASP A 58 5.87 7.40 5.91
N LYS A 59 5.43 8.02 4.81
CA LYS A 59 4.33 8.99 4.84
C LYS A 59 3.02 8.35 5.29
N PHE A 60 2.73 7.14 4.83
CA PHE A 60 1.47 6.46 5.10
C PHE A 60 1.53 5.47 6.27
N GLY A 61 2.69 5.32 6.90
CA GLY A 61 2.85 4.37 8.01
C GLY A 61 2.75 2.91 7.56
N VAL A 62 3.22 2.61 6.37
CA VAL A 62 3.17 1.30 5.73
C VAL A 62 4.57 0.72 5.66
N LYS A 63 4.72 -0.58 5.80
CA LYS A 63 6.01 -1.23 5.71
C LYS A 63 6.34 -1.59 4.27
N LYS A 64 7.52 -1.15 3.81
CA LYS A 64 8.02 -1.52 2.49
C LYS A 64 8.49 -2.97 2.50
N CYS A 65 8.06 -3.76 1.51
CA CYS A 65 8.58 -5.10 1.26
C CYS A 65 9.63 -5.05 0.15
N ASP A 66 10.67 -5.86 0.27
CA ASP A 66 11.74 -5.91 -0.72
C ASP A 66 11.38 -6.77 -1.92
N THR A 67 10.49 -7.73 -1.74
CA THR A 67 10.03 -8.61 -2.82
C THR A 67 8.51 -8.74 -2.76
N VAL A 68 7.91 -9.06 -3.90
CA VAL A 68 6.48 -9.33 -3.96
C VAL A 68 6.11 -10.59 -3.17
N GLU A 69 7.02 -11.55 -3.12
CA GLU A 69 6.85 -12.79 -2.35
C GLU A 69 6.71 -12.48 -0.86
N GLU A 70 7.56 -11.62 -0.33
CA GLU A 70 7.48 -11.18 1.06
C GLU A 70 6.13 -10.52 1.35
N LEU A 71 5.68 -9.64 0.46
CA LEU A 71 4.40 -8.98 0.61
C LEU A 71 3.25 -9.99 0.64
N CYS A 72 3.28 -10.98 -0.25
CA CYS A 72 2.25 -12.02 -0.31
C CYS A 72 2.20 -12.86 0.96
N GLU A 73 3.35 -13.18 1.52
CA GLU A 73 3.42 -13.98 2.75
C GLU A 73 2.87 -13.23 3.96
N LYS A 74 3.10 -11.92 4.03
CA LYS A 74 2.73 -11.12 5.21
C LYS A 74 1.33 -10.56 5.14
N SER A 75 0.75 -10.41 3.95
CA SER A 75 -0.55 -9.78 3.76
C SER A 75 -1.68 -10.80 3.76
N ASP A 76 -2.80 -10.43 4.39
CA ASP A 76 -4.02 -11.24 4.31
C ASP A 76 -4.70 -11.06 2.95
N TYR A 77 -4.67 -9.84 2.42
CA TYR A 77 -5.24 -9.50 1.11
C TYR A 77 -4.25 -8.65 0.31
N ILE A 78 -4.33 -8.75 -1.00
CA ILE A 78 -3.43 -8.03 -1.90
C ILE A 78 -4.26 -7.24 -2.90
N LEU A 79 -3.95 -5.95 -3.02
CA LEU A 79 -4.52 -5.11 -4.07
C LEU A 79 -3.43 -4.82 -5.10
N VAL A 80 -3.67 -5.25 -6.31
CA VAL A 80 -2.81 -4.94 -7.46
C VAL A 80 -3.39 -3.69 -8.12
N LEU A 81 -2.65 -2.62 -8.07
CA LEU A 81 -3.11 -1.30 -8.49
C LEU A 81 -2.65 -0.90 -9.90
#